data_ce99a929652495bdb49736373f82feda
#
_entry.id   ce99a929652495bdb49736373f82feda
#
_cell.length_a   1.000
_cell.length_b   1.000
_cell.length_c   1.000
_cell.angle_alpha   90.00
_cell.angle_beta   90.00
_cell.angle_gamma   90.00
#
_symmetry.space_group_name_H-M   'P 1'
#
loop_
_entity.id
_entity.type
_entity.pdbx_description
1 polymer ?
#
loop_
_entity_poly.entity_id
_entity_poly.type
_entity_poly.pdbx_seq_one_letter_code
_entity_poly.pdbx_strand_id
1 'polypeptide(L)'
;MNSVKEFFDSVAGNWDKREKKSYSELDSFIRKYVPISEGMKALDLACGTGVITSILYNITKREIDAVDISSEMIKCAISKNNNPDIHFRCDDFMNINNKYDIIVCFNAFPHFIDVEAFRNKAYELLNENGYLVIIHNLSRKQLDSHHSFLSSDISRSLNPINEEALVFNGFFNTEEIIDNDEMILLSLRKAC
;
A
#
# COMPACT_ATOMS: atom_id res chain seq x y z
N MET A 1 18.19 -3.61 17.24
CA MET A 1 16.73 -3.53 16.97
C MET A 1 16.61 -3.48 15.48
N ASN A 2 16.09 -4.53 14.86
CA ASN A 2 15.89 -4.47 13.41
C ASN A 2 14.66 -3.60 13.14
N SER A 3 14.89 -2.44 12.55
CA SER A 3 13.81 -1.57 12.11
C SER A 3 13.02 -2.23 10.96
N VAL A 4 11.82 -1.72 10.66
CA VAL A 4 11.04 -2.13 9.47
C VAL A 4 11.90 -2.08 8.21
N LYS A 5 12.69 -1.00 8.06
CA LYS A 5 13.63 -0.83 6.94
C LYS A 5 14.65 -1.97 6.84
N GLU A 6 15.36 -2.29 7.94
CA GLU A 6 16.39 -3.33 7.94
C GLU A 6 15.81 -4.71 7.62
N PHE A 7 14.60 -5.00 8.11
CA PHE A 7 13.90 -6.24 7.80
C PHE A 7 13.66 -6.35 6.28
N PHE A 8 13.05 -5.32 5.66
CA PHE A 8 12.74 -5.34 4.23
C PHE A 8 13.99 -5.29 3.35
N ASP A 9 15.03 -4.57 3.76
CA ASP A 9 16.34 -4.63 3.07
C ASP A 9 16.89 -6.07 3.03
N SER A 10 16.74 -6.83 4.10
CA SER A 10 17.28 -8.20 4.20
C SER A 10 16.54 -9.22 3.32
N VAL A 11 15.27 -8.98 2.98
CA VAL A 11 14.42 -9.94 2.25
C VAL A 11 14.16 -9.55 0.79
N ALA A 12 14.55 -8.34 0.37
CA ALA A 12 14.21 -7.76 -0.93
C ALA A 12 14.58 -8.66 -2.12
N GLY A 13 15.77 -9.27 -2.11
CA GLY A 13 16.25 -10.12 -3.22
C GLY A 13 15.43 -11.37 -3.50
N ASN A 14 14.57 -11.79 -2.55
CA ASN A 14 13.70 -12.96 -2.70
C ASN A 14 12.21 -12.60 -2.56
N TRP A 15 11.88 -11.29 -2.49
CA TRP A 15 10.54 -10.84 -2.19
C TRP A 15 9.50 -11.30 -3.21
N ASP A 16 9.80 -11.17 -4.49
CA ASP A 16 8.88 -11.53 -5.59
C ASP A 16 8.49 -13.00 -5.63
N LYS A 17 9.32 -13.89 -5.06
CA LYS A 17 9.00 -15.31 -4.94
C LYS A 17 7.83 -15.60 -3.99
N ARG A 18 7.44 -14.62 -3.19
CA ARG A 18 6.31 -14.71 -2.25
C ARG A 18 4.97 -14.41 -2.92
N GLU A 19 4.97 -13.58 -3.97
CA GLU A 19 3.76 -13.31 -4.75
C GLU A 19 3.39 -14.53 -5.58
N LYS A 20 2.16 -15.00 -5.38
CA LYS A 20 1.64 -16.21 -6.04
C LYS A 20 0.76 -15.88 -7.25
N LYS A 21 0.23 -14.66 -7.31
CA LYS A 21 -0.60 -14.22 -8.42
C LYS A 21 0.27 -13.77 -9.59
N SER A 22 -0.12 -14.14 -10.79
CA SER A 22 0.47 -13.61 -12.02
C SER A 22 0.16 -12.11 -12.18
N TYR A 23 0.90 -11.43 -13.04
CA TYR A 23 0.65 -10.03 -13.35
C TYR A 23 -0.80 -9.78 -13.82
N SER A 24 -1.36 -10.66 -14.66
CA SER A 24 -2.74 -10.52 -15.15
C SER A 24 -3.79 -10.72 -14.05
N GLU A 25 -3.53 -11.59 -13.09
CA GLU A 25 -4.40 -11.77 -11.92
C GLU A 25 -4.35 -10.55 -11.00
N LEU A 26 -3.17 -9.97 -10.76
CA LEU A 26 -3.03 -8.76 -10.00
C LEU A 26 -3.66 -7.55 -10.71
N ASP A 27 -3.47 -7.41 -12.03
CA ASP A 27 -4.12 -6.34 -12.81
C ASP A 27 -5.65 -6.42 -12.70
N SER A 28 -6.21 -7.63 -12.88
CA SER A 28 -7.65 -7.86 -12.72
C SER A 28 -8.13 -7.58 -11.31
N PHE A 29 -7.34 -7.94 -10.30
CA PHE A 29 -7.65 -7.71 -8.89
C PHE A 29 -7.66 -6.20 -8.56
N ILE A 30 -6.62 -5.46 -8.95
CA ILE A 30 -6.55 -4.01 -8.72
C ILE A 30 -7.70 -3.29 -9.43
N ARG A 31 -7.97 -3.60 -10.71
CA ARG A 31 -9.07 -2.98 -11.45
C ARG A 31 -10.45 -3.26 -10.87
N LYS A 32 -10.61 -4.39 -10.19
CA LYS A 32 -11.90 -4.77 -9.60
C LYS A 32 -12.16 -4.05 -8.28
N TYR A 33 -11.13 -3.90 -7.45
CA TYR A 33 -11.31 -3.50 -6.05
C TYR A 33 -10.75 -2.12 -5.70
N VAL A 34 -9.91 -1.53 -6.54
CA VAL A 34 -9.34 -0.21 -6.29
C VAL A 34 -10.07 0.84 -7.14
N PRO A 35 -10.64 1.90 -6.53
CA PRO A 35 -11.39 2.93 -7.25
C PRO A 35 -10.45 3.89 -8.00
N ILE A 36 -9.61 3.33 -8.87
CA ILE A 36 -8.61 4.05 -9.65
C ILE A 36 -9.06 4.20 -11.10
N SER A 37 -8.81 5.36 -11.69
CA SER A 37 -9.18 5.66 -13.08
C SER A 37 -8.12 6.47 -13.80
N GLU A 38 -8.27 6.59 -15.13
CA GLU A 38 -7.40 7.40 -15.98
C GLU A 38 -7.37 8.86 -15.51
N GLY A 39 -6.18 9.45 -15.52
CA GLY A 39 -5.93 10.83 -15.12
C GLY A 39 -5.70 11.05 -13.63
N MET A 40 -5.97 10.09 -12.76
CA MET A 40 -5.69 10.20 -11.33
C MET A 40 -4.18 10.26 -11.06
N LYS A 41 -3.77 11.18 -10.17
CA LYS A 41 -2.42 11.17 -9.59
C LYS A 41 -2.39 10.18 -8.42
N ALA A 42 -1.59 9.12 -8.55
CA ALA A 42 -1.56 8.04 -7.58
C ALA A 42 -0.22 7.95 -6.83
N LEU A 43 -0.31 7.51 -5.57
CA LEU A 43 0.82 7.07 -4.75
C LEU A 43 0.70 5.56 -4.52
N ASP A 44 1.71 4.80 -4.92
CA ASP A 44 1.95 3.42 -4.48
C ASP A 44 2.76 3.47 -3.18
N LEU A 45 2.08 3.32 -2.06
CA LEU A 45 2.65 3.47 -0.72
C LEU A 45 3.16 2.12 -0.20
N ALA A 46 4.43 2.11 0.24
CA ALA A 46 5.19 0.91 0.59
C ALA A 46 5.21 -0.06 -0.61
N CYS A 47 5.65 0.46 -1.76
CA CYS A 47 5.56 -0.19 -3.06
C CYS A 47 6.41 -1.47 -3.17
N GLY A 48 7.31 -1.71 -2.21
CA GLY A 48 8.21 -2.85 -2.22
C GLY A 48 9.02 -2.91 -3.52
N THR A 49 8.97 -4.04 -4.19
CA THR A 49 9.63 -4.26 -5.47
C THR A 49 8.82 -3.76 -6.68
N GLY A 50 7.78 -2.95 -6.47
CA GLY A 50 6.98 -2.34 -7.53
C GLY A 50 5.98 -3.28 -8.19
N VAL A 51 5.48 -4.29 -7.47
CA VAL A 51 4.59 -5.34 -8.01
C VAL A 51 3.33 -4.76 -8.65
N ILE A 52 2.67 -3.79 -8.01
CA ILE A 52 1.45 -3.16 -8.55
C ILE A 52 1.71 -1.81 -9.22
N THR A 53 2.89 -1.21 -9.06
CA THR A 53 3.18 0.15 -9.55
C THR A 53 2.91 0.30 -11.05
N SER A 54 3.36 -0.67 -11.87
CA SER A 54 3.11 -0.66 -13.31
C SER A 54 1.63 -0.83 -13.67
N ILE A 55 0.88 -1.55 -12.83
CA ILE A 55 -0.57 -1.72 -12.99
C ILE A 55 -1.26 -0.37 -12.76
N LEU A 56 -0.92 0.32 -11.66
CA LEU A 56 -1.47 1.64 -11.36
C LEU A 56 -1.17 2.63 -12.49
N TYR A 57 0.08 2.65 -13.00
CA TYR A 57 0.44 3.47 -14.15
C TYR A 57 -0.39 3.13 -15.40
N ASN A 58 -0.56 1.84 -15.70
CA ASN A 58 -1.34 1.40 -16.86
C ASN A 58 -2.83 1.76 -16.77
N ILE A 59 -3.35 1.98 -15.56
CA ILE A 59 -4.73 2.43 -15.36
C ILE A 59 -4.81 3.96 -15.47
N THR A 60 -3.95 4.66 -14.71
CA THR A 60 -4.03 6.13 -14.61
C THR A 60 -3.54 6.84 -15.87
N LYS A 61 -2.63 6.23 -16.63
CA LYS A 61 -1.95 6.87 -17.77
C LYS A 61 -1.28 8.19 -17.39
N ARG A 62 -0.90 8.31 -16.13
CA ARG A 62 -0.28 9.48 -15.54
C ARG A 62 0.92 9.06 -14.71
N GLU A 63 1.87 9.97 -14.46
CA GLU A 63 3.02 9.74 -13.59
C GLU A 63 2.59 9.17 -12.21
N ILE A 64 3.33 8.19 -11.72
CA ILE A 64 3.13 7.53 -10.44
C ILE A 64 4.29 7.82 -9.51
N ASP A 65 4.00 8.26 -8.30
CA ASP A 65 4.97 8.21 -7.20
C ASP A 65 4.86 6.84 -6.51
N ALA A 66 6.00 6.16 -6.34
CA ALA A 66 6.11 4.87 -5.68
C ALA A 66 7.16 4.95 -4.58
N VAL A 67 6.75 4.78 -3.33
CA VAL A 67 7.59 5.05 -2.16
C VAL A 67 7.72 3.82 -1.29
N ASP A 68 8.95 3.50 -0.89
CA ASP A 68 9.25 2.48 0.10
C ASP A 68 10.38 2.92 1.01
N ILE A 69 10.35 2.51 2.27
CA ILE A 69 11.40 2.83 3.24
C ILE A 69 12.68 2.02 3.00
N SER A 70 12.59 0.87 2.33
CA SER A 70 13.69 -0.03 2.03
C SER A 70 14.41 0.36 0.75
N SER A 71 15.70 0.69 0.86
CA SER A 71 16.53 1.00 -0.30
C SER A 71 16.74 -0.21 -1.22
N GLU A 72 16.76 -1.42 -0.67
CA GLU A 72 16.94 -2.65 -1.45
C GLU A 72 15.66 -3.01 -2.22
N MET A 73 14.47 -2.77 -1.64
CA MET A 73 13.20 -2.89 -2.36
C MET A 73 13.16 -1.94 -3.56
N ILE A 74 13.49 -0.68 -3.36
CA ILE A 74 13.53 0.33 -4.43
C ILE A 74 14.55 -0.03 -5.53
N LYS A 75 15.73 -0.53 -5.18
CA LYS A 75 16.69 -1.03 -6.19
C LYS A 75 16.08 -2.16 -7.04
N CYS A 76 15.40 -3.11 -6.39
CA CYS A 76 14.69 -4.17 -7.11
C CYS A 76 13.58 -3.61 -8.01
N ALA A 77 12.79 -2.64 -7.54
CA ALA A 77 11.73 -2.01 -8.33
C ALA A 77 12.27 -1.31 -9.57
N ILE A 78 13.31 -0.48 -9.42
CA ILE A 78 13.99 0.22 -10.52
C ILE A 78 14.56 -0.78 -11.54
N SER A 79 15.17 -1.87 -11.08
CA SER A 79 15.77 -2.86 -11.98
C SER A 79 14.75 -3.56 -12.90
N LYS A 80 13.49 -3.58 -12.51
CA LYS A 80 12.39 -4.23 -13.25
C LYS A 80 11.57 -3.26 -14.11
N ASN A 81 11.71 -1.97 -13.88
CA ASN A 81 10.87 -0.97 -14.53
C ASN A 81 11.69 0.24 -14.98
N ASN A 82 11.74 0.43 -16.30
CA ASN A 82 12.47 1.53 -16.93
C ASN A 82 11.54 2.67 -17.40
N ASN A 83 10.27 2.68 -16.97
CA ASN A 83 9.34 3.73 -17.37
C ASN A 83 9.69 5.06 -16.66
N PRO A 84 10.02 6.14 -17.39
CA PRO A 84 10.40 7.42 -16.80
C PRO A 84 9.26 8.12 -16.03
N ASP A 85 8.01 7.76 -16.28
CA ASP A 85 6.83 8.30 -15.60
C ASP A 85 6.54 7.61 -14.27
N ILE A 86 7.36 6.63 -13.87
CA ILE A 86 7.26 5.97 -12.56
C ILE A 86 8.42 6.42 -11.69
N HIS A 87 8.13 7.17 -10.64
CA HIS A 87 9.09 7.77 -9.75
C HIS A 87 9.28 6.94 -8.48
N PHE A 88 10.18 5.96 -8.53
CA PHE A 88 10.56 5.19 -7.36
C PHE A 88 11.44 5.99 -6.41
N ARG A 89 11.04 6.08 -5.13
CA ARG A 89 11.75 6.82 -4.08
C ARG A 89 11.93 5.98 -2.83
N CYS A 90 13.17 5.93 -2.33
CA CYS A 90 13.44 5.42 -0.99
C CYS A 90 13.24 6.56 0.01
N ASP A 91 12.11 6.57 0.70
CA ASP A 91 11.74 7.63 1.64
C ASP A 91 10.77 7.10 2.70
N ASP A 92 10.68 7.81 3.84
CA ASP A 92 9.62 7.58 4.81
C ASP A 92 8.33 8.25 4.34
N PHE A 93 7.20 7.54 4.49
CA PHE A 93 5.87 8.08 4.20
C PHE A 93 5.62 9.44 4.86
N MET A 94 6.12 9.62 6.08
CA MET A 94 5.95 10.86 6.83
C MET A 94 6.65 12.07 6.20
N ASN A 95 7.63 11.87 5.30
CA ASN A 95 8.35 12.93 4.60
C ASN A 95 7.70 13.34 3.26
N ILE A 96 6.70 12.60 2.79
CA ILE A 96 6.03 12.90 1.51
C ILE A 96 5.19 14.17 1.65
N ASN A 97 5.23 15.02 0.64
CA ASN A 97 4.52 16.33 0.67
C ASN A 97 3.67 16.58 -0.60
N ASN A 98 3.70 15.69 -1.59
CA ASN A 98 2.89 15.81 -2.79
C ASN A 98 1.42 15.52 -2.49
N LYS A 99 0.51 16.02 -3.34
CA LYS A 99 -0.92 15.73 -3.28
C LYS A 99 -1.28 14.63 -4.28
N TYR A 100 -2.26 13.79 -3.90
CA TYR A 100 -2.70 12.63 -4.68
C TYR A 100 -4.22 12.55 -4.72
N ASP A 101 -4.74 11.96 -5.80
CA ASP A 101 -6.16 11.63 -5.92
C ASP A 101 -6.44 10.25 -5.31
N ILE A 102 -5.42 9.40 -5.27
CA ILE A 102 -5.51 8.09 -4.64
C ILE A 102 -4.16 7.68 -4.03
N ILE A 103 -4.21 7.10 -2.83
CA ILE A 103 -3.08 6.43 -2.16
C ILE A 103 -3.46 4.96 -2.03
N VAL A 104 -2.63 4.06 -2.56
CA VAL A 104 -2.83 2.61 -2.47
C VAL A 104 -1.75 2.01 -1.57
N CYS A 105 -2.15 1.35 -0.50
CA CYS A 105 -1.29 0.59 0.42
C CYS A 105 -1.59 -0.91 0.22
N PHE A 106 -0.78 -1.57 -0.60
CA PHE A 106 -0.97 -2.97 -0.98
C PHE A 106 -0.07 -3.88 -0.15
N ASN A 107 -0.65 -4.83 0.59
CA ASN A 107 0.03 -5.83 1.42
C ASN A 107 1.03 -5.24 2.46
N ALA A 108 0.83 -4.00 2.92
CA ALA A 108 1.82 -3.32 3.75
C ALA A 108 1.28 -2.71 5.06
N PHE A 109 -0.03 -2.57 5.21
CA PHE A 109 -0.64 -1.81 6.32
C PHE A 109 -0.22 -2.27 7.74
N PRO A 110 -0.01 -3.57 8.05
CA PRO A 110 0.48 -3.99 9.36
C PRO A 110 1.84 -3.42 9.77
N HIS A 111 2.63 -2.92 8.83
CA HIS A 111 3.95 -2.33 9.09
C HIS A 111 3.87 -0.85 9.49
N PHE A 112 2.70 -0.24 9.41
CA PHE A 112 2.43 1.09 9.96
C PHE A 112 1.92 0.95 11.39
N ILE A 113 2.85 1.02 12.35
CA ILE A 113 2.56 0.75 13.77
C ILE A 113 1.70 1.87 14.37
N ASP A 114 2.02 3.12 14.07
CA ASP A 114 1.21 4.29 14.46
C ASP A 114 0.13 4.57 13.41
N VAL A 115 -1.04 3.96 13.61
CA VAL A 115 -2.17 4.07 12.67
C VAL A 115 -2.75 5.48 12.64
N GLU A 116 -2.69 6.21 13.75
CA GLU A 116 -3.18 7.59 13.79
C GLU A 116 -2.27 8.53 13.01
N ALA A 117 -0.95 8.39 13.15
CA ALA A 117 0.01 9.14 12.34
C ALA A 117 -0.16 8.80 10.85
N PHE A 118 -0.32 7.52 10.50
CA PHE A 118 -0.61 7.07 9.14
C PHE A 118 -1.87 7.73 8.58
N ARG A 119 -3.00 7.68 9.33
CA ARG A 119 -4.27 8.31 8.94
C ARG A 119 -4.10 9.81 8.69
N ASN A 120 -3.47 10.51 9.63
CA ASN A 120 -3.31 11.97 9.55
C ASN A 120 -2.47 12.34 8.32
N LYS A 121 -1.39 11.58 8.06
CA LYS A 121 -0.54 11.82 6.90
C LYS A 121 -1.26 11.51 5.59
N ALA A 122 -1.99 10.40 5.50
CA ALA A 122 -2.80 10.07 4.33
C ALA A 122 -3.86 11.17 4.05
N TYR A 123 -4.53 11.65 5.11
CA TYR A 123 -5.50 12.74 5.00
C TYR A 123 -4.84 14.04 4.47
N GLU A 124 -3.65 14.39 5.01
CA GLU A 124 -2.87 15.53 4.53
C GLU A 124 -2.54 15.40 3.04
N LEU A 125 -2.09 14.24 2.57
CA LEU A 125 -1.62 14.06 1.21
C LEU A 125 -2.73 13.92 0.16
N LEU A 126 -3.94 13.59 0.55
CA LEU A 126 -5.05 13.43 -0.39
C LEU A 126 -5.66 14.78 -0.79
N ASN A 127 -5.98 14.88 -2.07
CA ASN A 127 -6.86 15.92 -2.61
C ASN A 127 -8.28 15.77 -2.04
N GLU A 128 -9.12 16.81 -2.20
CA GLU A 128 -10.56 16.74 -1.92
C GLU A 128 -11.18 15.54 -2.64
N ASN A 129 -12.00 14.76 -1.94
CA ASN A 129 -12.61 13.53 -2.45
C ASN A 129 -11.64 12.43 -2.88
N GLY A 130 -10.35 12.53 -2.54
CA GLY A 130 -9.35 11.50 -2.83
C GLY A 130 -9.56 10.22 -2.02
N TYR A 131 -8.97 9.13 -2.48
CA TYR A 131 -9.14 7.80 -1.91
C TYR A 131 -7.88 7.32 -1.20
N LEU A 132 -8.06 6.74 -0.01
CA LEU A 132 -7.07 5.87 0.64
C LEU A 132 -7.57 4.43 0.53
N VAL A 133 -6.77 3.57 -0.10
CA VAL A 133 -7.10 2.15 -0.25
C VAL A 133 -6.06 1.30 0.47
N ILE A 134 -6.50 0.59 1.49
CA ILE A 134 -5.70 -0.41 2.20
C ILE A 134 -6.21 -1.77 1.74
N ILE A 135 -5.37 -2.54 1.06
CA ILE A 135 -5.78 -3.78 0.43
C ILE A 135 -4.71 -4.87 0.57
N HIS A 136 -5.16 -6.07 0.95
CA HIS A 136 -4.33 -7.27 1.00
C HIS A 136 -4.96 -8.35 0.12
N ASN A 137 -4.16 -9.00 -0.72
CA ASN A 137 -4.58 -10.14 -1.52
C ASN A 137 -4.45 -11.48 -0.78
N LEU A 138 -4.52 -11.40 0.54
CA LEU A 138 -4.44 -12.50 1.51
C LEU A 138 -5.59 -12.39 2.50
N SER A 139 -6.11 -13.53 2.95
CA SER A 139 -7.03 -13.57 4.10
C SER A 139 -6.32 -13.15 5.39
N ARG A 140 -7.09 -12.73 6.40
CA ARG A 140 -6.57 -12.44 7.75
C ARG A 140 -5.73 -13.58 8.29
N LYS A 141 -6.24 -14.81 8.20
CA LYS A 141 -5.52 -16.01 8.67
C LYS A 141 -4.15 -16.20 8.01
N GLN A 142 -4.06 -15.94 6.71
CA GLN A 142 -2.79 -16.00 5.98
C GLN A 142 -1.86 -14.86 6.40
N LEU A 143 -2.40 -13.65 6.56
CA LEU A 143 -1.66 -12.47 6.99
C LEU A 143 -1.07 -12.68 8.39
N ASP A 144 -1.89 -13.12 9.36
CA ASP A 144 -1.45 -13.42 10.73
C ASP A 144 -0.36 -14.50 10.75
N SER A 145 -0.52 -15.54 9.93
CA SER A 145 0.50 -16.59 9.79
C SER A 145 1.83 -16.06 9.27
N HIS A 146 1.79 -15.12 8.32
CA HIS A 146 3.01 -14.51 7.76
C HIS A 146 3.70 -13.56 8.75
N HIS A 147 2.94 -12.92 9.65
CA HIS A 147 3.46 -11.94 10.59
C HIS A 147 3.76 -12.51 11.97
N SER A 148 3.30 -13.72 12.29
CA SER A 148 3.47 -14.35 13.62
C SER A 148 4.92 -14.49 14.08
N PHE A 149 5.89 -14.46 13.16
CA PHE A 149 7.32 -14.55 13.45
C PHE A 149 8.04 -13.19 13.50
N LEU A 150 7.30 -12.10 13.24
CA LEU A 150 7.86 -10.75 13.24
C LEU A 150 7.72 -10.13 14.64
N SER A 151 8.69 -9.30 15.04
CA SER A 151 8.56 -8.53 16.27
C SER A 151 7.49 -7.44 16.09
N SER A 152 6.92 -7.00 17.22
CA SER A 152 5.93 -5.91 17.25
C SER A 152 6.47 -4.57 16.70
N ASP A 153 7.78 -4.40 16.67
CA ASP A 153 8.44 -3.23 16.09
C ASP A 153 8.46 -3.27 14.54
N ILE A 154 8.22 -4.44 13.96
CA ILE A 154 8.21 -4.62 12.49
C ILE A 154 6.79 -4.72 11.96
N SER A 155 5.90 -5.39 12.69
CA SER A 155 4.52 -5.59 12.27
C SER A 155 3.59 -5.71 13.47
N ARG A 156 2.45 -5.07 13.39
CA ARG A 156 1.34 -5.26 14.33
C ARG A 156 0.36 -6.29 13.81
N SER A 157 -0.40 -6.92 14.69
CA SER A 157 -1.58 -7.67 14.31
C SER A 157 -2.68 -6.71 13.82
N LEU A 158 -3.41 -7.11 12.78
CA LEU A 158 -4.61 -6.37 12.36
C LEU A 158 -5.81 -6.78 13.21
N ASN A 159 -6.51 -5.79 13.76
CA ASN A 159 -7.87 -6.00 14.26
C ASN A 159 -8.82 -6.39 13.11
N PRO A 160 -10.04 -6.89 13.39
CA PRO A 160 -11.08 -6.98 12.37
C PRO A 160 -11.17 -5.68 11.57
N ILE A 161 -11.25 -5.77 10.24
CA ILE A 161 -11.08 -4.57 9.39
C ILE A 161 -12.14 -3.49 9.64
N ASN A 162 -13.33 -3.88 10.10
CA ASN A 162 -14.37 -2.97 10.56
C ASN A 162 -13.97 -2.18 11.83
N GLU A 163 -13.13 -2.77 12.70
CA GLU A 163 -12.57 -2.08 13.88
C GLU A 163 -11.41 -1.17 13.46
N GLU A 164 -10.55 -1.63 12.54
CA GLU A 164 -9.51 -0.77 11.94
C GLU A 164 -10.12 0.47 11.28
N ALA A 165 -11.25 0.32 10.60
CA ALA A 165 -11.96 1.43 9.96
C ALA A 165 -12.38 2.53 10.95
N LEU A 166 -12.64 2.20 12.22
CA LEU A 166 -13.04 3.19 13.24
C LEU A 166 -11.98 4.26 13.49
N VAL A 167 -10.70 3.93 13.33
CA VAL A 167 -9.60 4.89 13.50
C VAL A 167 -9.68 6.01 12.47
N PHE A 168 -10.29 5.76 11.31
CA PHE A 168 -10.40 6.72 10.20
C PHE A 168 -11.65 7.61 10.29
N ASN A 169 -12.58 7.34 11.23
CA ASN A 169 -13.81 8.10 11.41
C ASN A 169 -13.52 9.60 11.67
N GLY A 170 -14.33 10.47 11.07
CA GLY A 170 -14.17 11.92 11.17
C GLY A 170 -13.15 12.53 10.19
N PHE A 171 -12.29 11.71 9.58
CA PHE A 171 -11.35 12.08 8.54
C PHE A 171 -11.76 11.53 7.18
N PHE A 172 -12.34 10.34 7.18
CA PHE A 172 -12.71 9.61 5.98
C PHE A 172 -14.13 9.05 6.10
N ASN A 173 -14.80 8.95 4.95
CA ASN A 173 -15.99 8.15 4.77
C ASN A 173 -15.57 6.75 4.29
N THR A 174 -16.07 5.72 4.94
CA THR A 174 -15.83 4.34 4.50
C THR A 174 -16.72 4.03 3.29
N GLU A 175 -16.10 3.69 2.16
CA GLU A 175 -16.80 3.36 0.91
C GLU A 175 -17.01 1.85 0.78
N GLU A 176 -16.00 1.05 1.13
CA GLU A 176 -16.08 -0.41 1.04
C GLU A 176 -15.22 -1.09 2.11
N ILE A 177 -15.74 -2.16 2.68
CA ILE A 177 -15.03 -3.08 3.58
C ILE A 177 -15.21 -4.50 3.06
N ILE A 178 -14.11 -5.23 2.89
CA ILE A 178 -14.11 -6.68 2.63
C ILE A 178 -13.12 -7.32 3.61
N ASP A 179 -13.55 -8.39 4.27
CA ASP A 179 -12.72 -9.23 5.13
C ASP A 179 -13.21 -10.67 4.98
N ASN A 180 -12.57 -11.41 4.09
CA ASN A 180 -12.98 -12.76 3.75
C ASN A 180 -11.78 -13.72 3.61
N ASP A 181 -12.02 -14.94 3.14
CA ASP A 181 -10.98 -15.97 3.01
C ASP A 181 -9.96 -15.71 1.88
N GLU A 182 -10.14 -14.66 1.09
CA GLU A 182 -9.30 -14.35 -0.06
C GLU A 182 -8.55 -13.02 0.08
N MET A 183 -9.17 -12.04 0.80
CA MET A 183 -8.65 -10.68 0.84
C MET A 183 -9.16 -9.88 2.02
N ILE A 184 -8.43 -8.79 2.30
CA ILE A 184 -8.84 -7.70 3.18
C ILE A 184 -8.84 -6.40 2.37
N LEU A 185 -9.92 -5.63 2.43
CA LEU A 185 -10.03 -4.32 1.81
C LEU A 185 -10.67 -3.32 2.77
N LEU A 186 -10.06 -2.14 2.85
CA LEU A 186 -10.65 -0.95 3.42
C LEU A 186 -10.45 0.18 2.40
N SER A 187 -11.53 0.57 1.73
CA SER A 187 -11.56 1.70 0.82
C SER A 187 -12.21 2.89 1.50
N LEU A 188 -11.49 3.99 1.55
CA LEU A 188 -11.81 5.18 2.31
C LEU A 188 -11.77 6.39 1.37
N ARG A 189 -12.76 7.28 1.48
CA ARG A 189 -12.81 8.54 0.75
C ARG A 189 -12.62 9.70 1.71
N LYS A 190 -11.71 10.61 1.39
CA LYS A 190 -11.47 11.81 2.20
C LYS A 190 -12.78 12.56 2.46
N ALA A 191 -13.09 12.81 3.73
CA ALA A 191 -14.24 13.64 4.10
C ALA A 191 -13.96 15.12 3.80
N CYS A 192 -15.00 15.84 3.42
CA CYS A 192 -14.97 17.29 3.18
C CYS A 192 -14.84 18.06 4.51
#